data_ba4897c61b32c369d42b8cd0c89eabfc
#
_entry.id   ba4897c61b32c369d42b8cd0c89eabfc
#
_cell.length_a   1.000
_cell.length_b   1.000
_cell.length_c   1.000
_cell.angle_alpha   90.00
_cell.angle_beta   90.00
_cell.angle_gamma   90.00
#
_symmetry.space_group_name_H-M   'P 1'
#
loop_
_entity.id
_entity.type
_entity.pdbx_description
1 polymer ?
#
loop_
_entity_poly.entity_id
_entity_poly.type
_entity_poly.pdbx_seq_one_letter_code
_entity_poly.pdbx_strand_id
1 'polypeptide(L)'
;MKNSILYITIICLLSGCNNKQSDIVNLYSQRHYKVDEIQYKNFEKLTGIKVNVVKSNADELIERLRNEGENSEADIFISVDAGKLQKAASMGLLQKVPDNIQTDNIINSLLDVNDFWLPLTYRARILVYSNDRVDVSELDSYESLSNEKWKNRILVRSSSNAYNQALMASVIANNGYDGAKKWSKRIVENLARSPKGNDRDQVKAIYSGLGDVAIVNSYYIGLLLSSKKEEERKAGEAVSVFFPNQSENQRGTHINISGMGITKNAPNLENAIKLMNYLLSEEAQNTYVKNSYEYSVNKSVKPSEIVQKWGDFRIDSLDLNNLGVYREDAIEVFETTGWK
;
A
#
# COMPACT_ATOMS: atom_id res chain seq x y z
N MET A 1 -26.52 5.69 -85.50
CA MET A 1 -25.44 5.35 -84.55
C MET A 1 -25.69 6.12 -83.29
N LYS A 2 -26.18 5.42 -82.24
CA LYS A 2 -26.50 6.00 -80.90
C LYS A 2 -25.41 5.52 -79.98
N ASN A 3 -24.57 6.44 -79.47
CA ASN A 3 -23.60 6.14 -78.43
C ASN A 3 -24.27 6.17 -77.03
N SER A 4 -24.36 5.03 -76.34
CA SER A 4 -24.76 4.94 -74.96
C SER A 4 -23.52 5.08 -74.08
N ILE A 5 -23.45 6.16 -73.31
CA ILE A 5 -22.43 6.39 -72.28
C ILE A 5 -22.92 5.71 -71.01
N LEU A 6 -22.13 4.70 -70.54
CA LEU A 6 -22.38 3.97 -69.31
C LEU A 6 -21.69 4.72 -68.18
N TYR A 7 -22.48 5.33 -67.24
CA TYR A 7 -21.95 5.91 -65.99
C TYR A 7 -21.76 4.82 -64.98
N ILE A 8 -20.53 4.52 -64.65
CA ILE A 8 -20.15 3.64 -63.50
C ILE A 8 -20.12 4.54 -62.28
N THR A 9 -21.11 4.39 -61.40
CA THR A 9 -21.16 5.03 -60.08
C THR A 9 -20.31 4.18 -59.12
N ILE A 10 -19.12 4.65 -58.75
CA ILE A 10 -18.26 4.04 -57.74
C ILE A 10 -18.87 4.43 -56.36
N ILE A 11 -19.54 3.48 -55.72
CA ILE A 11 -19.96 3.60 -54.32
C ILE A 11 -18.72 3.31 -53.46
N CYS A 12 -18.07 4.36 -52.96
CA CYS A 12 -17.08 4.23 -51.87
C CYS A 12 -17.79 3.77 -50.58
N LEU A 13 -17.70 2.50 -50.26
CA LEU A 13 -18.02 1.96 -48.96
C LEU A 13 -16.98 2.51 -47.97
N LEU A 14 -17.32 3.59 -47.27
CA LEU A 14 -16.61 4.01 -46.06
C LEU A 14 -16.83 2.95 -45.00
N SER A 15 -15.94 1.96 -44.95
CA SER A 15 -15.79 1.07 -43.81
C SER A 15 -15.32 1.91 -42.63
N GLY A 16 -16.25 2.49 -41.88
CA GLY A 16 -15.93 3.07 -40.60
C GLY A 16 -15.33 1.96 -39.73
N CYS A 17 -14.04 2.06 -39.44
CA CYS A 17 -13.42 1.31 -38.35
C CYS A 17 -14.16 1.68 -37.07
N ASN A 18 -15.20 0.93 -36.73
CA ASN A 18 -15.77 0.92 -35.43
C ASN A 18 -14.70 0.26 -34.53
N ASN A 19 -13.82 1.07 -33.94
CA ASN A 19 -12.95 0.62 -32.88
C ASN A 19 -13.88 0.18 -31.73
N LYS A 20 -14.27 -1.09 -31.74
CA LYS A 20 -14.98 -1.69 -30.63
C LYS A 20 -14.04 -1.55 -29.44
N GLN A 21 -14.33 -0.56 -28.59
CA GLN A 21 -13.64 -0.44 -27.30
C GLN A 21 -13.69 -1.81 -26.63
N SER A 22 -12.56 -2.36 -26.23
CA SER A 22 -12.53 -3.65 -25.59
C SER A 22 -13.28 -3.54 -24.26
N ASP A 23 -14.17 -4.48 -23.97
CA ASP A 23 -14.91 -4.53 -22.69
C ASP A 23 -14.05 -5.18 -21.58
N ILE A 24 -12.75 -4.86 -21.54
CA ILE A 24 -11.80 -5.41 -20.56
C ILE A 24 -10.90 -4.32 -19.98
N VAL A 25 -10.36 -4.59 -18.79
CA VAL A 25 -9.21 -3.89 -18.19
C VAL A 25 -8.29 -4.91 -17.52
N ASN A 26 -6.99 -4.80 -17.76
CA ASN A 26 -6.00 -5.75 -17.30
C ASN A 26 -5.15 -5.16 -16.17
N LEU A 27 -5.07 -5.85 -15.05
CA LEU A 27 -4.34 -5.44 -13.87
C LEU A 27 -3.12 -6.33 -13.63
N TYR A 28 -1.98 -5.72 -13.38
CA TYR A 28 -0.83 -6.38 -12.75
C TYR A 28 -0.82 -5.97 -11.30
N SER A 29 -1.17 -6.91 -10.38
CA SER A 29 -1.46 -6.59 -9.00
C SER A 29 -0.67 -7.42 -8.00
N GLN A 30 0.04 -6.73 -7.10
CA GLN A 30 0.60 -7.33 -5.90
C GLN A 30 -0.47 -7.57 -4.82
N ARG A 31 -1.61 -6.87 -4.89
CA ARG A 31 -2.71 -7.06 -3.95
C ARG A 31 -3.41 -8.40 -4.19
N HIS A 32 -3.79 -9.06 -3.10
CA HIS A 32 -4.41 -10.39 -3.14
C HIS A 32 -5.49 -10.54 -2.06
N TYR A 33 -6.08 -9.42 -1.62
CA TYR A 33 -7.12 -9.44 -0.60
C TYR A 33 -8.49 -9.76 -1.20
N LYS A 34 -9.34 -10.44 -0.41
CA LYS A 34 -10.71 -10.77 -0.84
C LYS A 34 -11.54 -9.54 -1.21
N VAL A 35 -11.29 -8.41 -0.56
CA VAL A 35 -11.99 -7.14 -0.86
C VAL A 35 -11.70 -6.65 -2.27
N ASP A 36 -10.51 -6.88 -2.82
CA ASP A 36 -10.19 -6.50 -4.20
C ASP A 36 -11.08 -7.26 -5.20
N GLU A 37 -11.30 -8.56 -4.96
CA GLU A 37 -12.19 -9.37 -5.81
C GLU A 37 -13.66 -8.91 -5.73
N ILE A 38 -14.09 -8.43 -4.57
CA ILE A 38 -15.42 -7.82 -4.40
C ILE A 38 -15.52 -6.55 -5.24
N GLN A 39 -14.49 -5.68 -5.18
CA GLN A 39 -14.46 -4.43 -5.94
C GLN A 39 -14.50 -4.68 -7.46
N TYR A 40 -13.68 -5.60 -7.95
CA TYR A 40 -13.65 -5.91 -9.37
C TYR A 40 -15.00 -6.45 -9.88
N LYS A 41 -15.63 -7.36 -9.12
CA LYS A 41 -16.99 -7.86 -9.46
C LYS A 41 -18.07 -6.76 -9.43
N ASN A 42 -17.98 -5.83 -8.46
CA ASN A 42 -18.92 -4.71 -8.40
C ASN A 42 -18.72 -3.79 -9.61
N PHE A 43 -17.48 -3.49 -9.99
CA PHE A 43 -17.17 -2.70 -11.17
C PHE A 43 -17.68 -3.38 -12.46
N GLU A 44 -17.42 -4.68 -12.61
CA GLU A 44 -17.90 -5.48 -13.75
C GLU A 44 -19.43 -5.42 -13.86
N LYS A 45 -20.14 -5.58 -12.72
CA LYS A 45 -21.60 -5.50 -12.67
C LYS A 45 -22.13 -4.11 -13.04
N LEU A 46 -21.43 -3.06 -12.62
CA LEU A 46 -21.83 -1.67 -12.85
C LEU A 46 -21.61 -1.23 -14.30
N THR A 47 -20.51 -1.67 -14.92
CA THR A 47 -20.02 -1.12 -16.18
C THR A 47 -20.09 -2.10 -17.36
N GLY A 48 -20.18 -3.39 -17.09
CA GLY A 48 -20.01 -4.45 -18.11
C GLY A 48 -18.55 -4.71 -18.49
N ILE A 49 -17.59 -3.94 -17.96
CA ILE A 49 -16.16 -4.06 -18.27
C ILE A 49 -15.56 -5.15 -17.39
N LYS A 50 -14.99 -6.18 -18.01
CA LYS A 50 -14.35 -7.31 -17.32
C LYS A 50 -12.97 -6.92 -16.79
N VAL A 51 -12.68 -7.29 -15.55
CA VAL A 51 -11.38 -7.06 -14.90
C VAL A 51 -10.55 -8.34 -14.90
N ASN A 52 -9.46 -8.36 -15.67
CA ASN A 52 -8.49 -9.44 -15.68
C ASN A 52 -7.34 -9.09 -14.71
N VAL A 53 -6.91 -10.05 -13.89
CA VAL A 53 -5.87 -9.79 -12.87
C VAL A 53 -4.75 -10.82 -12.97
N VAL A 54 -3.54 -10.33 -13.20
CA VAL A 54 -2.30 -11.09 -13.04
C VAL A 54 -1.73 -10.76 -11.67
N LYS A 55 -1.61 -11.79 -10.81
CA LYS A 55 -1.11 -11.63 -9.44
C LYS A 55 0.31 -12.14 -9.32
N SER A 56 1.22 -11.31 -8.81
CA SER A 56 2.57 -11.70 -8.41
C SER A 56 3.14 -10.71 -7.39
N ASN A 57 4.41 -10.89 -6.96
CA ASN A 57 5.09 -9.86 -6.19
C ASN A 57 5.44 -8.65 -7.06
N ALA A 58 5.65 -7.48 -6.43
CA ALA A 58 5.83 -6.23 -7.17
C ALA A 58 7.07 -6.22 -8.06
N ASP A 59 8.18 -6.83 -7.63
CA ASP A 59 9.41 -6.84 -8.42
C ASP A 59 9.25 -7.69 -9.69
N GLU A 60 8.61 -8.86 -9.59
CA GLU A 60 8.29 -9.70 -10.76
C GLU A 60 7.36 -8.98 -11.74
N LEU A 61 6.36 -8.24 -11.23
CA LEU A 61 5.45 -7.48 -12.10
C LEU A 61 6.16 -6.30 -12.78
N ILE A 62 7.04 -5.61 -12.08
CA ILE A 62 7.87 -4.52 -12.64
C ILE A 62 8.78 -5.07 -13.74
N GLU A 63 9.48 -6.18 -13.48
CA GLU A 63 10.33 -6.83 -14.48
C GLU A 63 9.52 -7.34 -15.68
N ARG A 64 8.32 -7.83 -15.44
CA ARG A 64 7.42 -8.25 -16.50
C ARG A 64 7.00 -7.07 -17.39
N LEU A 65 6.56 -5.95 -16.79
CA LEU A 65 6.24 -4.72 -17.52
C LEU A 65 7.43 -4.24 -18.38
N ARG A 66 8.64 -4.27 -17.78
CA ARG A 66 9.88 -3.88 -18.49
C ARG A 66 10.15 -4.76 -19.69
N ASN A 67 10.02 -6.08 -19.53
CA ASN A 67 10.33 -7.04 -20.58
C ASN A 67 9.28 -7.08 -21.70
N GLU A 68 8.02 -6.87 -21.37
CA GLU A 68 6.91 -6.76 -22.34
C GLU A 68 6.97 -5.46 -23.15
N GLY A 69 7.46 -4.36 -22.54
CA GLY A 69 7.62 -3.07 -23.19
C GLY A 69 6.32 -2.56 -23.82
N GLU A 70 6.36 -2.26 -25.11
CA GLU A 70 5.18 -1.77 -25.87
C GLU A 70 4.12 -2.85 -26.11
N ASN A 71 4.46 -4.13 -25.93
CA ASN A 71 3.54 -5.25 -26.07
C ASN A 71 2.87 -5.64 -24.76
N SER A 72 3.05 -4.88 -23.69
CA SER A 72 2.39 -5.17 -22.42
C SER A 72 0.87 -5.07 -22.56
N GLU A 73 0.17 -6.08 -22.06
CA GLU A 73 -1.29 -6.07 -21.98
C GLU A 73 -1.83 -5.38 -20.72
N ALA A 74 -0.95 -5.03 -19.78
CA ALA A 74 -1.35 -4.42 -18.52
C ALA A 74 -1.80 -2.97 -18.72
N ASP A 75 -2.96 -2.63 -18.15
CA ASP A 75 -3.48 -1.26 -18.12
C ASP A 75 -3.11 -0.55 -16.82
N ILE A 76 -3.18 -1.27 -15.69
CA ILE A 76 -2.91 -0.73 -14.37
C ILE A 76 -1.92 -1.64 -13.62
N PHE A 77 -0.91 -1.03 -13.01
CA PHE A 77 -0.03 -1.66 -12.01
C PHE A 77 -0.49 -1.28 -10.60
N ILE A 78 -0.73 -2.28 -9.74
CA ILE A 78 -1.15 -2.08 -8.34
C ILE A 78 -0.10 -2.68 -7.40
N SER A 79 0.40 -1.86 -6.49
CA SER A 79 1.32 -2.29 -5.44
C SER A 79 0.78 -1.98 -4.04
N VAL A 80 1.22 -2.75 -3.05
CA VAL A 80 0.97 -2.47 -1.62
C VAL A 80 2.07 -1.61 -0.99
N ASP A 81 2.88 -0.92 -1.81
CA ASP A 81 4.06 -0.18 -1.33
C ASP A 81 4.36 1.00 -2.26
N ALA A 82 4.38 2.22 -1.72
CA ALA A 82 4.67 3.43 -2.48
C ALA A 82 6.07 3.40 -3.11
N GLY A 83 7.07 2.82 -2.44
CA GLY A 83 8.41 2.68 -2.99
C GLY A 83 8.48 1.80 -4.24
N LYS A 84 7.57 0.81 -4.39
CA LYS A 84 7.47 0.01 -5.61
C LYS A 84 6.79 0.77 -6.75
N LEU A 85 5.81 1.61 -6.43
CA LEU A 85 5.20 2.53 -7.42
C LEU A 85 6.23 3.55 -7.90
N GLN A 86 6.97 4.15 -6.99
CA GLN A 86 8.08 5.06 -7.32
C GLN A 86 9.13 4.37 -8.21
N LYS A 87 9.53 3.12 -7.90
CA LYS A 87 10.46 2.34 -8.72
C LYS A 87 9.90 2.16 -10.14
N ALA A 88 8.65 1.74 -10.29
CA ALA A 88 8.01 1.58 -11.60
C ALA A 88 7.97 2.90 -12.38
N ALA A 89 7.64 4.01 -11.71
CA ALA A 89 7.63 5.34 -12.30
C ALA A 89 9.03 5.80 -12.75
N SER A 90 10.06 5.62 -11.90
CA SER A 90 11.45 6.00 -12.23
C SER A 90 12.04 5.21 -13.38
N MET A 91 11.57 3.98 -13.60
CA MET A 91 11.93 3.15 -14.76
C MET A 91 11.14 3.51 -16.03
N GLY A 92 10.25 4.52 -15.99
CA GLY A 92 9.42 4.94 -17.12
C GLY A 92 8.35 3.92 -17.52
N LEU A 93 7.91 3.07 -16.59
CA LEU A 93 6.90 2.03 -16.81
C LEU A 93 5.46 2.52 -16.57
N LEU A 94 5.31 3.69 -15.96
CA LEU A 94 4.03 4.34 -15.71
C LEU A 94 3.92 5.63 -16.53
N GLN A 95 2.71 5.99 -16.92
CA GLN A 95 2.39 7.29 -17.49
C GLN A 95 1.81 8.23 -16.43
N LYS A 96 1.75 9.51 -16.74
CA LYS A 96 1.11 10.52 -15.88
C LYS A 96 -0.36 10.17 -15.66
N VAL A 97 -0.85 10.41 -14.46
CA VAL A 97 -2.27 10.29 -14.12
C VAL A 97 -3.05 11.30 -14.97
N PRO A 98 -4.05 10.85 -15.74
CA PRO A 98 -4.87 11.76 -16.55
C PRO A 98 -5.75 12.70 -15.72
N ASP A 99 -5.96 13.93 -16.18
CA ASP A 99 -6.74 14.97 -15.50
C ASP A 99 -8.22 14.61 -15.27
N ASN A 100 -8.75 13.64 -16.02
CA ASN A 100 -10.12 13.16 -15.88
C ASN A 100 -10.31 12.09 -14.78
N ILE A 101 -9.28 11.81 -14.00
CA ILE A 101 -9.40 11.04 -12.76
C ILE A 101 -9.71 12.00 -11.60
N GLN A 102 -10.81 11.72 -10.89
CA GLN A 102 -11.31 12.57 -9.81
C GLN A 102 -10.49 12.38 -8.54
N THR A 103 -9.68 13.37 -8.20
CA THR A 103 -8.81 13.35 -7.01
C THR A 103 -9.19 14.37 -5.92
N ASP A 104 -10.19 15.21 -6.11
CA ASP A 104 -10.57 16.30 -5.20
C ASP A 104 -10.86 15.83 -3.76
N ASN A 105 -11.45 14.64 -3.64
CA ASN A 105 -11.76 14.02 -2.35
C ASN A 105 -10.61 13.18 -1.78
N ILE A 106 -9.48 13.08 -2.47
CA ILE A 106 -8.33 12.32 -1.96
C ILE A 106 -7.51 13.17 -0.99
N ILE A 107 -6.96 12.53 0.04
CA ILE A 107 -6.07 13.18 1.01
C ILE A 107 -4.82 13.65 0.28
N ASN A 108 -4.60 14.96 0.20
CA ASN A 108 -3.54 15.57 -0.61
C ASN A 108 -2.14 15.06 -0.28
N SER A 109 -1.83 14.85 1.01
CA SER A 109 -0.53 14.34 1.45
C SER A 109 -0.23 12.88 1.04
N LEU A 110 -1.21 12.17 0.48
CA LEU A 110 -1.04 10.81 -0.01
C LEU A 110 -0.84 10.76 -1.53
N LEU A 111 -1.05 11.86 -2.25
CA LEU A 111 -0.86 11.94 -3.70
C LEU A 111 0.62 11.92 -4.04
N ASP A 112 0.95 11.33 -5.18
CA ASP A 112 2.29 11.40 -5.74
C ASP A 112 2.60 12.82 -6.20
N VAL A 113 3.68 13.40 -5.71
CA VAL A 113 4.14 14.75 -6.11
C VAL A 113 4.53 14.82 -7.61
N ASN A 114 4.75 13.67 -8.23
CA ASN A 114 5.11 13.53 -9.63
C ASN A 114 3.96 13.03 -10.52
N ASP A 115 2.76 12.83 -10.00
CA ASP A 115 1.53 12.40 -10.70
C ASP A 115 1.64 11.10 -11.51
N PHE A 116 2.47 10.14 -11.10
CA PHE A 116 2.56 8.83 -11.78
C PHE A 116 1.66 7.76 -11.20
N TRP A 117 1.20 7.94 -9.94
CA TRP A 117 0.36 6.99 -9.26
C TRP A 117 -0.62 7.67 -8.29
N LEU A 118 -1.69 6.96 -7.96
CA LEU A 118 -2.69 7.37 -6.98
C LEU A 118 -2.74 6.38 -5.82
N PRO A 119 -2.99 6.85 -4.59
CA PRO A 119 -3.21 5.98 -3.46
C PRO A 119 -4.57 5.30 -3.58
N LEU A 120 -4.65 4.05 -3.11
CA LEU A 120 -5.89 3.25 -3.08
C LEU A 120 -6.43 3.08 -1.66
N THR A 121 -5.56 2.71 -0.73
CA THR A 121 -5.79 2.63 0.72
C THR A 121 -4.49 2.95 1.42
N TYR A 122 -4.55 3.29 2.73
CA TYR A 122 -3.32 3.44 3.51
C TYR A 122 -3.41 2.72 4.86
N ARG A 123 -2.27 2.48 5.47
CA ARG A 123 -2.13 1.88 6.81
C ARG A 123 -1.01 2.54 7.57
N ALA A 124 -1.18 2.62 8.89
CA ALA A 124 -0.16 3.08 9.80
C ALA A 124 0.77 1.92 10.20
N ARG A 125 2.05 2.20 10.39
CA ARG A 125 3.01 1.31 11.02
C ARG A 125 3.02 1.64 12.51
N ILE A 126 2.25 0.94 13.30
CA ILE A 126 1.97 1.23 14.71
C ILE A 126 2.90 0.45 15.65
N LEU A 127 2.93 0.88 16.90
CA LEU A 127 3.35 0.03 18.00
C LEU A 127 2.10 -0.65 18.58
N VAL A 128 2.22 -1.93 18.86
CA VAL A 128 1.26 -2.65 19.71
C VAL A 128 1.98 -3.09 20.97
N TYR A 129 1.30 -3.00 22.09
CA TYR A 129 1.89 -3.30 23.39
C TYR A 129 0.97 -4.15 24.25
N SER A 130 1.57 -4.92 25.17
CA SER A 130 0.84 -5.76 26.14
C SER A 130 0.04 -4.89 27.09
N ASN A 131 -1.27 -5.14 27.22
CA ASN A 131 -2.13 -4.43 28.16
C ASN A 131 -1.70 -4.60 29.62
N ASP A 132 -1.07 -5.73 29.97
CA ASP A 132 -0.74 -6.10 31.33
C ASP A 132 0.70 -5.72 31.74
N ARG A 133 1.63 -5.53 30.77
CA ARG A 133 3.06 -5.43 31.05
C ARG A 133 3.71 -4.11 30.62
N VAL A 134 2.95 -3.23 29.93
CA VAL A 134 3.45 -1.93 29.45
C VAL A 134 2.47 -0.85 29.85
N ASP A 135 2.93 0.16 30.58
CA ASP A 135 2.18 1.39 30.75
C ASP A 135 2.31 2.24 29.47
N VAL A 136 1.21 2.74 28.95
CA VAL A 136 1.18 3.56 27.72
C VAL A 136 2.08 4.79 27.82
N SER A 137 2.27 5.34 29.02
CA SER A 137 3.17 6.46 29.28
C SER A 137 4.66 6.16 29.04
N GLU A 138 5.03 4.88 28.91
CA GLU A 138 6.37 4.46 28.55
C GLU A 138 6.66 4.61 27.04
N LEU A 139 5.60 4.69 26.21
CA LEU A 139 5.68 4.77 24.75
C LEU A 139 5.72 6.23 24.29
N ASP A 140 6.45 6.52 23.23
CA ASP A 140 6.55 7.86 22.65
C ASP A 140 6.73 7.80 21.12
N SER A 141 7.87 7.37 20.65
CA SER A 141 8.27 7.39 19.24
C SER A 141 8.89 6.07 18.82
N TYR A 142 9.11 5.86 17.52
CA TYR A 142 9.94 4.72 17.06
C TYR A 142 11.35 4.83 17.64
N GLU A 143 11.87 6.04 17.72
CA GLU A 143 13.20 6.34 18.19
C GLU A 143 13.36 5.95 19.68
N SER A 144 12.32 6.13 20.49
CA SER A 144 12.32 5.78 21.91
C SER A 144 12.43 4.28 22.19
N LEU A 145 12.12 3.43 21.21
CA LEU A 145 12.36 1.99 21.32
C LEU A 145 13.86 1.60 21.37
N SER A 146 14.75 2.53 21.05
CA SER A 146 16.21 2.36 21.22
C SER A 146 16.68 2.41 22.68
N ASN A 147 15.84 2.82 23.62
CA ASN A 147 16.17 2.89 25.04
C ASN A 147 16.39 1.50 25.65
N GLU A 148 17.33 1.41 26.58
CA GLU A 148 17.70 0.14 27.25
C GLU A 148 16.54 -0.49 28.06
N LYS A 149 15.55 0.31 28.50
CA LYS A 149 14.36 -0.21 29.18
C LYS A 149 13.56 -1.22 28.33
N TRP A 150 13.76 -1.24 27.00
CA TRP A 150 13.13 -2.17 26.08
C TRP A 150 13.94 -3.44 25.82
N LYS A 151 15.06 -3.64 26.50
CA LYS A 151 15.92 -4.82 26.33
C LYS A 151 15.15 -6.12 26.50
N ASN A 152 15.23 -7.01 25.49
CA ASN A 152 14.50 -8.28 25.43
C ASN A 152 12.96 -8.13 25.43
N ARG A 153 12.42 -6.98 24.99
CA ARG A 153 10.98 -6.73 25.04
C ARG A 153 10.37 -6.44 23.64
N ILE A 154 11.20 -6.17 22.64
CA ILE A 154 10.74 -5.78 21.29
C ILE A 154 10.60 -6.98 20.37
N LEU A 155 9.52 -6.98 19.59
CA LEU A 155 9.23 -7.97 18.56
C LEU A 155 9.05 -7.31 17.19
N VAL A 156 9.73 -7.86 16.18
CA VAL A 156 9.68 -7.37 14.80
C VAL A 156 9.72 -8.54 13.82
N ARG A 157 9.27 -8.29 12.60
CA ARG A 157 9.46 -9.21 11.47
C ARG A 157 10.88 -9.09 10.89
N SER A 158 11.20 -10.01 9.94
CA SER A 158 12.43 -9.98 9.16
C SER A 158 12.63 -8.65 8.40
N SER A 159 13.89 -8.26 8.25
CA SER A 159 14.36 -7.16 7.39
C SER A 159 14.00 -7.33 5.91
N SER A 160 13.87 -8.57 5.43
CA SER A 160 13.46 -8.87 4.06
C SER A 160 12.04 -8.43 3.73
N ASN A 161 11.25 -8.09 4.76
CA ASN A 161 9.87 -7.67 4.57
C ASN A 161 9.76 -6.21 4.12
N ALA A 162 8.99 -5.96 3.07
CA ALA A 162 8.78 -4.63 2.49
C ALA A 162 8.30 -3.58 3.50
N TYR A 163 7.51 -3.96 4.52
CA TYR A 163 6.99 -3.00 5.51
C TYR A 163 8.09 -2.49 6.44
N ASN A 164 9.03 -3.35 6.83
CA ASN A 164 10.20 -2.94 7.61
C ASN A 164 11.17 -2.11 6.76
N GLN A 165 11.37 -2.48 5.48
CA GLN A 165 12.19 -1.69 4.56
C GLN A 165 11.61 -0.29 4.36
N ALA A 166 10.28 -0.16 4.21
CA ALA A 166 9.62 1.13 4.10
C ALA A 166 9.76 1.96 5.39
N LEU A 167 9.57 1.36 6.58
CA LEU A 167 9.80 2.06 7.84
C LEU A 167 11.25 2.51 7.97
N MET A 168 12.23 1.66 7.64
CA MET A 168 13.64 2.02 7.70
C MET A 168 13.97 3.15 6.72
N ALA A 169 13.45 3.11 5.49
CA ALA A 169 13.59 4.20 4.53
C ALA A 169 13.00 5.52 5.07
N SER A 170 11.84 5.46 5.75
CA SER A 170 11.27 6.63 6.44
C SER A 170 12.17 7.13 7.59
N VAL A 171 12.79 6.24 8.36
CA VAL A 171 13.73 6.63 9.41
C VAL A 171 14.98 7.28 8.82
N ILE A 172 15.52 6.75 7.71
CA ILE A 172 16.66 7.35 7.01
C ILE A 172 16.30 8.75 6.49
N ALA A 173 15.17 8.90 5.86
CA ALA A 173 14.73 10.19 5.33
C ALA A 173 14.59 11.27 6.42
N ASN A 174 14.15 10.90 7.63
CA ASN A 174 13.94 11.83 8.73
C ASN A 174 15.20 12.04 9.59
N ASN A 175 16.00 11.00 9.82
CA ASN A 175 17.08 11.02 10.82
C ASN A 175 18.49 10.88 10.18
N GLY A 176 18.57 10.76 8.85
CA GLY A 176 19.79 10.45 8.12
C GLY A 176 20.23 8.99 8.27
N TYR A 177 21.15 8.57 7.40
CA TYR A 177 21.66 7.18 7.36
C TYR A 177 22.28 6.74 8.69
N ASP A 178 23.18 7.56 9.27
CA ASP A 178 23.85 7.24 10.53
C ASP A 178 22.89 7.17 11.72
N GLY A 179 21.89 8.07 11.75
CA GLY A 179 20.82 8.06 12.76
C GLY A 179 20.00 6.78 12.69
N ALA A 180 19.60 6.38 11.50
CA ALA A 180 18.86 5.14 11.24
C ALA A 180 19.69 3.89 11.60
N LYS A 181 20.98 3.88 11.27
CA LYS A 181 21.90 2.79 11.62
C LYS A 181 22.07 2.64 13.13
N LYS A 182 22.21 3.75 13.86
CA LYS A 182 22.27 3.74 15.34
C LYS A 182 20.98 3.21 15.93
N TRP A 183 19.83 3.69 15.44
CA TRP A 183 18.51 3.24 15.86
C TRP A 183 18.33 1.74 15.61
N SER A 184 18.60 1.26 14.39
CA SER A 184 18.48 -0.15 14.02
C SER A 184 19.31 -1.06 14.91
N LYS A 185 20.57 -0.68 15.19
CA LYS A 185 21.46 -1.43 16.09
C LYS A 185 20.86 -1.56 17.49
N ARG A 186 20.30 -0.47 18.05
CA ARG A 186 19.67 -0.48 19.37
C ARG A 186 18.38 -1.32 19.38
N ILE A 187 17.58 -1.26 18.31
CA ILE A 187 16.43 -2.16 18.18
C ILE A 187 16.86 -3.62 18.23
N VAL A 188 17.92 -4.00 17.51
CA VAL A 188 18.46 -5.37 17.51
C VAL A 188 18.90 -5.80 18.92
N GLU A 189 19.55 -4.92 19.66
CA GLU A 189 19.96 -5.16 21.06
C GLU A 189 18.76 -5.34 22.01
N ASN A 190 17.59 -4.76 21.67
CA ASN A 190 16.38 -4.80 22.46
C ASN A 190 15.38 -5.90 22.04
N LEU A 191 15.71 -6.68 21.01
CA LEU A 191 14.82 -7.75 20.54
C LEU A 191 14.62 -8.85 21.59
N ALA A 192 13.37 -9.25 21.80
CA ALA A 192 13.01 -10.39 22.65
C ALA A 192 13.42 -11.73 22.00
N ARG A 193 13.52 -11.77 20.68
CA ARG A 193 13.96 -12.93 19.90
C ARG A 193 14.44 -12.49 18.51
N SER A 194 15.13 -13.36 17.80
CA SER A 194 15.43 -13.14 16.38
C SER A 194 14.15 -12.86 15.58
N PRO A 195 14.18 -11.93 14.62
CA PRO A 195 13.05 -11.60 13.77
C PRO A 195 12.51 -12.82 13.01
N LYS A 196 11.21 -13.07 13.08
CA LYS A 196 10.54 -14.17 12.36
C LYS A 196 9.04 -13.96 12.31
N GLY A 197 8.38 -14.65 11.37
CA GLY A 197 6.93 -14.63 11.22
C GLY A 197 6.40 -13.33 10.61
N ASN A 198 5.08 -13.20 10.56
CA ASN A 198 4.36 -12.02 10.06
C ASN A 198 3.89 -11.12 11.21
N ASP A 199 3.17 -10.02 10.91
CA ASP A 199 2.72 -9.07 11.94
C ASP A 199 1.76 -9.72 12.96
N ARG A 200 0.90 -10.65 12.55
CA ARG A 200 0.02 -11.39 13.49
C ARG A 200 0.84 -12.27 14.44
N ASP A 201 1.96 -12.83 13.96
CA ASP A 201 2.84 -13.65 14.79
C ASP A 201 3.58 -12.82 15.84
N GLN A 202 3.80 -11.50 15.59
CA GLN A 202 4.33 -10.60 16.61
C GLN A 202 3.28 -10.36 17.71
N VAL A 203 2.02 -10.13 17.34
CA VAL A 203 0.92 -9.95 18.32
C VAL A 203 0.69 -11.21 19.15
N LYS A 204 0.68 -12.39 18.50
CA LYS A 204 0.59 -13.68 19.22
C LYS A 204 1.78 -13.91 20.15
N ALA A 205 2.97 -13.43 19.78
CA ALA A 205 4.15 -13.51 20.64
C ALA A 205 4.04 -12.61 21.88
N ILE A 206 3.43 -11.41 21.77
CA ILE A 206 3.09 -10.59 22.94
C ILE A 206 2.09 -11.33 23.83
N TYR A 207 1.01 -11.88 23.27
CA TYR A 207 0.01 -12.63 24.00
C TYR A 207 0.60 -13.81 24.76
N SER A 208 1.59 -14.51 24.19
CA SER A 208 2.29 -15.61 24.86
C SER A 208 3.39 -15.17 25.85
N GLY A 209 3.57 -13.87 26.09
CA GLY A 209 4.56 -13.35 27.04
C GLY A 209 6.01 -13.35 26.54
N LEU A 210 6.24 -13.54 25.23
CA LEU A 210 7.59 -13.61 24.66
C LEU A 210 8.26 -12.23 24.49
N GLY A 211 7.47 -11.18 24.40
CA GLY A 211 7.90 -9.78 24.32
C GLY A 211 6.73 -8.89 24.68
N ASP A 212 6.94 -7.59 24.76
CA ASP A 212 5.95 -6.66 25.29
C ASP A 212 5.48 -5.61 24.29
N VAL A 213 6.30 -5.27 23.30
CA VAL A 213 6.00 -4.28 22.26
C VAL A 213 6.36 -4.85 20.89
N ALA A 214 5.53 -4.59 19.88
CA ALA A 214 5.83 -4.96 18.50
C ALA A 214 5.54 -3.83 17.52
N ILE A 215 6.31 -3.79 16.43
CA ILE A 215 6.08 -2.88 15.28
C ILE A 215 5.29 -3.66 14.24
N VAL A 216 4.03 -3.26 13.99
CA VAL A 216 3.11 -3.95 13.08
C VAL A 216 2.29 -2.97 12.23
N ASN A 217 1.69 -3.45 11.15
CA ASN A 217 0.70 -2.65 10.42
C ASN A 217 -0.65 -2.67 11.13
N SER A 218 -1.32 -1.53 11.18
CA SER A 218 -2.55 -1.29 11.95
C SER A 218 -3.68 -2.27 11.61
N TYR A 219 -3.91 -2.55 10.33
CA TYR A 219 -5.01 -3.41 9.89
C TYR A 219 -4.94 -4.85 10.42
N TYR A 220 -3.76 -5.36 10.80
CA TYR A 220 -3.65 -6.70 11.36
C TYR A 220 -4.35 -6.84 12.72
N ILE A 221 -4.44 -5.75 13.48
CA ILE A 221 -5.19 -5.76 14.76
C ILE A 221 -6.69 -5.90 14.46
N GLY A 222 -7.22 -5.15 13.48
CA GLY A 222 -8.60 -5.32 13.04
C GLY A 222 -8.91 -6.75 12.58
N LEU A 223 -8.00 -7.35 11.80
CA LEU A 223 -8.12 -8.74 11.35
C LEU A 223 -8.09 -9.76 12.49
N LEU A 224 -7.25 -9.55 13.51
CA LEU A 224 -7.20 -10.42 14.69
C LEU A 224 -8.48 -10.32 15.52
N LEU A 225 -8.92 -9.10 15.83
CA LEU A 225 -10.15 -8.85 16.61
C LEU A 225 -11.41 -9.40 15.92
N SER A 226 -11.42 -9.46 14.59
CA SER A 226 -12.55 -9.96 13.81
C SER A 226 -12.41 -11.43 13.42
N SER A 227 -11.36 -12.11 13.86
CA SER A 227 -11.11 -13.49 13.47
C SER A 227 -12.17 -14.45 14.05
N LYS A 228 -12.54 -15.46 13.27
CA LYS A 228 -13.37 -16.57 13.75
C LYS A 228 -12.63 -17.50 14.70
N LYS A 229 -11.30 -17.46 14.72
CA LYS A 229 -10.44 -18.26 15.59
C LYS A 229 -10.29 -17.55 16.92
N GLU A 230 -10.69 -18.22 18.00
CA GLU A 230 -10.66 -17.67 19.36
C GLU A 230 -9.24 -17.26 19.79
N GLU A 231 -8.22 -18.06 19.49
CA GLU A 231 -6.81 -17.74 19.78
C GLU A 231 -6.37 -16.42 19.14
N GLU A 232 -6.79 -16.16 17.90
CA GLU A 232 -6.46 -14.92 17.18
C GLU A 232 -7.16 -13.71 17.81
N ARG A 233 -8.44 -13.86 18.21
CA ARG A 233 -9.15 -12.79 18.91
C ARG A 233 -8.51 -12.47 20.26
N LYS A 234 -8.24 -13.51 21.08
CA LYS A 234 -7.56 -13.34 22.37
C LYS A 234 -6.20 -12.64 22.23
N ALA A 235 -5.43 -12.97 21.20
CA ALA A 235 -4.18 -12.29 20.94
C ALA A 235 -4.40 -10.80 20.57
N GLY A 236 -5.43 -10.48 19.78
CA GLY A 236 -5.79 -9.10 19.46
C GLY A 236 -6.30 -8.31 20.67
N GLU A 237 -7.07 -8.95 21.57
CA GLU A 237 -7.61 -8.36 22.78
C GLU A 237 -6.54 -8.12 23.88
N ALA A 238 -5.44 -8.87 23.84
CA ALA A 238 -4.34 -8.76 24.82
C ALA A 238 -3.40 -7.59 24.55
N VAL A 239 -3.57 -6.87 23.45
CA VAL A 239 -2.72 -5.74 23.05
C VAL A 239 -3.55 -4.48 22.80
N SER A 240 -2.92 -3.32 23.03
CA SER A 240 -3.44 -2.03 22.61
C SER A 240 -2.59 -1.42 21.49
N VAL A 241 -3.22 -0.53 20.72
CA VAL A 241 -2.60 0.22 19.63
C VAL A 241 -2.02 1.53 20.14
N PHE A 242 -0.82 1.85 19.71
CA PHE A 242 -0.19 3.13 19.98
C PHE A 242 0.38 3.71 18.66
N PHE A 243 0.02 4.96 18.35
CA PHE A 243 0.57 5.70 17.22
C PHE A 243 1.82 6.45 17.67
N PRO A 244 3.02 6.06 17.23
CA PRO A 244 4.25 6.72 17.66
C PRO A 244 4.45 8.09 16.99
N ASN A 245 5.35 8.90 17.57
CA ASN A 245 5.74 10.21 17.02
C ASN A 245 4.59 11.23 16.96
N GLN A 246 3.73 11.30 17.98
CA GLN A 246 2.56 12.20 18.00
C GLN A 246 2.77 13.51 18.72
N SER A 247 3.86 13.67 19.51
CA SER A 247 4.18 14.94 20.20
C SER A 247 4.40 16.07 19.19
N GLU A 248 4.17 17.31 19.59
CA GLU A 248 4.13 18.50 18.73
C GLU A 248 5.35 18.64 17.81
N ASN A 249 6.55 18.35 18.33
CA ASN A 249 7.82 18.45 17.61
C ASN A 249 8.26 17.15 16.92
N GLN A 250 7.40 16.13 16.91
CA GLN A 250 7.70 14.85 16.25
C GLN A 250 7.04 14.80 14.88
N ARG A 251 7.54 13.91 14.01
CA ARG A 251 7.17 13.82 12.59
C ARG A 251 5.78 13.26 12.27
N GLY A 252 5.13 12.59 13.23
CA GLY A 252 3.93 11.82 12.99
C GLY A 252 4.23 10.32 12.74
N THR A 253 3.19 9.52 12.73
CA THR A 253 3.30 8.08 12.52
C THR A 253 3.58 7.76 11.05
N HIS A 254 4.58 6.91 10.79
CA HIS A 254 4.86 6.40 9.46
C HIS A 254 3.64 5.65 8.89
N ILE A 255 3.30 5.99 7.66
CA ILE A 255 2.27 5.29 6.88
C ILE A 255 2.87 4.75 5.58
N ASN A 256 2.19 3.80 4.99
CA ASN A 256 2.43 3.42 3.62
C ASN A 256 1.08 3.13 2.94
N ILE A 257 1.07 3.17 1.62
CA ILE A 257 -0.14 3.01 0.82
C ILE A 257 -0.16 1.67 0.09
N SER A 258 -1.36 1.22 -0.26
CA SER A 258 -1.57 0.52 -1.52
C SER A 258 -1.93 1.57 -2.56
N GLY A 259 -1.37 1.47 -3.73
CA GLY A 259 -1.63 2.44 -4.79
C GLY A 259 -1.62 1.83 -6.17
N MET A 260 -1.99 2.62 -7.16
CA MET A 260 -2.21 2.20 -8.53
C MET A 260 -1.66 3.25 -9.52
N GLY A 261 -0.99 2.79 -10.55
CA GLY A 261 -0.50 3.62 -11.66
C GLY A 261 -0.92 3.05 -13.00
N ILE A 262 -1.23 3.91 -13.96
CA ILE A 262 -1.52 3.49 -15.34
C ILE A 262 -0.18 3.14 -15.99
N THR A 263 -0.10 1.97 -16.62
CA THR A 263 1.10 1.55 -17.32
C THR A 263 1.37 2.46 -18.55
N LYS A 264 2.64 2.59 -18.92
CA LYS A 264 3.05 3.50 -20.00
C LYS A 264 2.28 3.26 -21.31
N ASN A 265 2.04 2.01 -21.63
CA ASN A 265 1.45 1.59 -22.91
C ASN A 265 0.06 0.95 -22.73
N ALA A 266 -0.71 1.36 -21.71
CA ALA A 266 -2.02 0.81 -21.38
C ALA A 266 -2.94 0.67 -22.60
N PRO A 267 -3.24 -0.55 -23.09
CA PRO A 267 -4.04 -0.74 -24.31
C PRO A 267 -5.52 -0.36 -24.11
N ASN A 268 -6.03 -0.39 -22.87
CA ASN A 268 -7.42 -0.09 -22.53
C ASN A 268 -7.50 1.13 -21.60
N LEU A 269 -6.80 2.23 -21.94
CA LEU A 269 -6.65 3.42 -21.10
C LEU A 269 -7.97 3.97 -20.55
N GLU A 270 -9.02 4.09 -21.36
CA GLU A 270 -10.31 4.62 -20.92
C GLU A 270 -10.97 3.71 -19.87
N ASN A 271 -10.83 2.39 -20.00
CA ASN A 271 -11.35 1.44 -19.01
C ASN A 271 -10.52 1.46 -17.73
N ALA A 272 -9.20 1.67 -17.84
CA ALA A 272 -8.33 1.90 -16.70
C ALA A 272 -8.76 3.14 -15.89
N ILE A 273 -9.02 4.26 -16.56
CA ILE A 273 -9.52 5.49 -15.94
C ILE A 273 -10.87 5.26 -15.23
N LYS A 274 -11.81 4.57 -15.90
CA LYS A 274 -13.11 4.23 -15.29
C LYS A 274 -12.94 3.39 -14.02
N LEU A 275 -12.06 2.38 -14.06
CA LEU A 275 -11.80 1.53 -12.90
C LEU A 275 -11.13 2.32 -11.78
N MET A 276 -10.15 3.16 -12.06
CA MET A 276 -9.49 3.98 -11.05
C MET A 276 -10.48 4.95 -10.38
N ASN A 277 -11.32 5.64 -11.17
CA ASN A 277 -12.38 6.49 -10.62
C ASN A 277 -13.35 5.72 -9.72
N TYR A 278 -13.76 4.52 -10.15
CA TYR A 278 -14.61 3.65 -9.32
C TYR A 278 -13.93 3.28 -8.00
N LEU A 279 -12.67 2.84 -8.03
CA LEU A 279 -11.93 2.41 -6.83
C LEU A 279 -11.68 3.57 -5.84
N LEU A 280 -11.63 4.82 -6.32
CA LEU A 280 -11.52 6.04 -5.50
C LEU A 280 -12.86 6.58 -5.02
N SER A 281 -13.98 6.07 -5.55
CA SER A 281 -15.33 6.51 -5.15
C SER A 281 -15.62 6.23 -3.68
N GLU A 282 -16.52 6.98 -3.09
CA GLU A 282 -16.96 6.79 -1.71
C GLU A 282 -17.50 5.37 -1.47
N GLU A 283 -18.26 4.81 -2.42
CA GLU A 283 -18.81 3.46 -2.35
C GLU A 283 -17.72 2.39 -2.25
N ALA A 284 -16.73 2.45 -3.15
CA ALA A 284 -15.62 1.51 -3.15
C ALA A 284 -14.75 1.68 -1.89
N GLN A 285 -14.47 2.90 -1.47
CA GLN A 285 -13.68 3.20 -0.29
C GLN A 285 -14.37 2.73 1.00
N ASN A 286 -15.69 2.89 1.14
CA ASN A 286 -16.46 2.31 2.24
C ASN A 286 -16.35 0.77 2.27
N THR A 287 -16.33 0.13 1.11
CA THR A 287 -16.14 -1.32 1.01
C THR A 287 -14.74 -1.73 1.46
N TYR A 288 -13.70 -0.97 1.09
CA TYR A 288 -12.32 -1.23 1.55
C TYR A 288 -12.21 -1.14 3.07
N VAL A 289 -12.57 -0.03 3.69
CA VAL A 289 -12.39 0.17 5.14
C VAL A 289 -13.13 -0.88 5.97
N LYS A 290 -14.31 -1.31 5.50
CA LYS A 290 -15.14 -2.30 6.18
C LYS A 290 -14.53 -3.72 6.15
N ASN A 291 -13.83 -4.07 5.07
CA ASN A 291 -13.37 -5.44 4.84
C ASN A 291 -11.87 -5.64 5.01
N SER A 292 -11.05 -4.58 4.96
CA SER A 292 -9.59 -4.67 5.10
C SER A 292 -9.04 -4.08 6.39
N TYR A 293 -9.80 -3.25 7.11
CA TYR A 293 -9.35 -2.45 8.26
C TYR A 293 -8.20 -1.48 7.92
N GLU A 294 -7.97 -1.23 6.63
CA GLU A 294 -7.11 -0.14 6.17
C GLU A 294 -7.89 1.18 6.25
N TYR A 295 -7.17 2.29 6.18
CA TYR A 295 -7.77 3.63 6.12
C TYR A 295 -8.12 3.96 4.67
N SER A 296 -9.22 4.71 4.50
CA SER A 296 -9.61 5.27 3.22
C SER A 296 -8.71 6.44 2.82
N VAL A 297 -8.40 6.52 1.54
CA VAL A 297 -7.76 7.70 0.94
C VAL A 297 -8.75 8.82 0.63
N ASN A 298 -10.05 8.52 0.60
CA ASN A 298 -11.12 9.47 0.38
C ASN A 298 -11.54 10.13 1.70
N LYS A 299 -11.45 11.46 1.77
CA LYS A 299 -11.72 12.30 2.95
C LYS A 299 -13.14 12.13 3.52
N SER A 300 -14.11 11.75 2.67
CA SER A 300 -15.51 11.58 3.07
C SER A 300 -15.79 10.27 3.80
N VAL A 301 -14.85 9.31 3.74
CA VAL A 301 -15.04 7.95 4.27
C VAL A 301 -14.33 7.78 5.60
N LYS A 302 -15.11 7.47 6.64
CA LYS A 302 -14.58 7.18 7.98
C LYS A 302 -13.98 5.78 8.06
N PRO A 303 -12.96 5.56 8.90
CA PRO A 303 -12.46 4.22 9.20
C PRO A 303 -13.57 3.30 9.75
N SER A 304 -13.35 1.97 9.70
CA SER A 304 -14.27 1.00 10.31
C SER A 304 -14.41 1.23 11.83
N GLU A 305 -15.51 0.80 12.43
CA GLU A 305 -15.78 0.97 13.87
C GLU A 305 -14.65 0.46 14.77
N ILE A 306 -13.99 -0.63 14.38
CA ILE A 306 -12.83 -1.17 15.11
C ILE A 306 -11.66 -0.20 15.05
N VAL A 307 -11.38 0.35 13.87
CA VAL A 307 -10.27 1.27 13.64
C VAL A 307 -10.52 2.63 14.31
N GLN A 308 -11.77 3.11 14.32
CA GLN A 308 -12.13 4.35 15.02
C GLN A 308 -11.85 4.31 16.52
N LYS A 309 -11.91 3.14 17.16
CA LYS A 309 -11.61 2.97 18.58
C LYS A 309 -10.14 3.23 18.93
N TRP A 310 -9.24 3.21 17.95
CA TRP A 310 -7.82 3.50 18.18
C TRP A 310 -7.52 5.00 18.24
N GLY A 311 -8.50 5.84 17.91
CA GLY A 311 -8.37 7.30 17.88
C GLY A 311 -7.73 7.82 16.59
N ASP A 312 -7.64 9.14 16.52
CA ASP A 312 -6.99 9.84 15.41
C ASP A 312 -5.47 9.94 15.64
N PHE A 313 -4.73 10.09 14.56
CA PHE A 313 -3.28 10.25 14.60
C PHE A 313 -2.80 11.19 13.49
N ARG A 314 -1.68 11.84 13.76
CA ARG A 314 -0.97 12.66 12.78
C ARG A 314 -0.07 11.76 11.92
N ILE A 315 -0.29 11.83 10.61
CA ILE A 315 0.52 11.13 9.61
C ILE A 315 1.87 11.82 9.47
N ASP A 316 2.96 11.06 9.32
CA ASP A 316 4.26 11.59 8.89
C ASP A 316 4.10 12.26 7.52
N SER A 317 4.49 13.53 7.43
CA SER A 317 4.37 14.35 6.21
C SER A 317 5.44 14.05 5.15
N LEU A 318 6.21 12.99 5.33
CA LEU A 318 7.23 12.55 4.38
C LEU A 318 6.61 12.27 3.00
N ASP A 319 7.22 12.81 1.95
CA ASP A 319 6.92 12.38 0.59
C ASP A 319 7.16 10.88 0.43
N LEU A 320 6.11 10.15 0.07
CA LEU A 320 6.11 8.69 -0.01
C LEU A 320 7.08 8.13 -1.06
N ASN A 321 7.52 8.93 -2.02
CA ASN A 321 8.57 8.55 -2.97
C ASN A 321 9.90 8.24 -2.27
N ASN A 322 10.17 8.85 -1.12
CA ASN A 322 11.36 8.55 -0.31
C ASN A 322 11.42 7.09 0.15
N LEU A 323 10.29 6.39 0.24
CA LEU A 323 10.27 4.95 0.56
C LEU A 323 10.89 4.09 -0.54
N GLY A 324 10.92 4.58 -1.77
CA GLY A 324 11.64 3.98 -2.88
C GLY A 324 13.09 4.45 -2.96
N VAL A 325 13.31 5.78 -2.82
CA VAL A 325 14.64 6.41 -2.91
C VAL A 325 15.62 5.82 -1.89
N TYR A 326 15.21 5.67 -0.62
CA TYR A 326 16.06 5.15 0.46
C TYR A 326 15.94 3.64 0.68
N ARG A 327 15.38 2.88 -0.27
CA ARG A 327 15.15 1.46 -0.07
C ARG A 327 16.45 0.65 -0.03
N GLU A 328 17.41 0.95 -0.88
CA GLU A 328 18.69 0.26 -0.91
C GLU A 328 19.49 0.57 0.35
N ASP A 329 19.53 1.82 0.79
CA ASP A 329 20.12 2.23 2.04
C ASP A 329 19.47 1.53 3.25
N ALA A 330 18.15 1.35 3.22
CA ALA A 330 17.42 0.64 4.27
C ALA A 330 17.84 -0.83 4.36
N ILE A 331 18.05 -1.50 3.23
CA ILE A 331 18.55 -2.88 3.18
C ILE A 331 19.99 -2.94 3.75
N GLU A 332 20.87 -2.03 3.35
CA GLU A 332 22.24 -1.96 3.84
C GLU A 332 22.29 -1.71 5.36
N VAL A 333 21.44 -0.81 5.88
CA VAL A 333 21.33 -0.59 7.33
C VAL A 333 20.96 -1.88 8.05
N PHE A 334 20.00 -2.65 7.57
CA PHE A 334 19.63 -3.92 8.18
C PHE A 334 20.76 -4.94 8.17
N GLU A 335 21.45 -5.10 7.04
CA GLU A 335 22.58 -6.03 6.90
C GLU A 335 23.71 -5.67 7.87
N THR A 336 24.06 -4.38 7.97
CA THR A 336 25.18 -3.92 8.79
C THR A 336 24.86 -3.89 10.29
N THR A 337 23.60 -3.87 10.69
CA THR A 337 23.18 -3.83 12.10
C THR A 337 22.72 -5.18 12.66
N GLY A 338 22.56 -6.18 11.81
CA GLY A 338 22.14 -7.52 12.22
C GLY A 338 20.63 -7.70 12.42
N TRP A 339 19.81 -6.79 11.93
CA TRP A 339 18.36 -6.99 11.83
C TRP A 339 18.08 -7.94 10.66
N LYS A 340 17.85 -9.21 10.98
CA LYS A 340 17.70 -10.30 9.99
C LYS A 340 16.28 -10.48 9.50
#